data_8fedb2ec08c12afa95c1027227fb8d85
#
_entry.id   8fedb2ec08c12afa95c1027227fb8d85
#
_cell.length_a   1.000
_cell.length_b   1.000
_cell.length_c   1.000
_cell.angle_alpha   90.00
_cell.angle_beta   90.00
_cell.angle_gamma   90.00
#
_symmetry.space_group_name_H-M   'P 1'
#
loop_
_entity.id
_entity.type
_entity.pdbx_description
1 polymer ?
#
loop_
_entity_poly.entity_id
_entity_poly.type
_entity_poly.pdbx_seq_one_letter_code
_entity_poly.pdbx_strand_id
1 'polypeptide(L)'
;MGETGGHGVERCKSKRVIKAIVYGNTASYLGKKLENDHTHEWTVFVRPYHNEDPAKFIRKVQFKLHDSYANPTRVVEKPPYEVTETGWGEFEVQIRIYFVDVNEKPITAFHYLRLFHPQATLPNGKMIVAAEYYDEIVFQEPTVTMYKALVGSEGRKCDPKRFYTDFVHVRKRTLEMITNARTEIGKEIDDLRDSLKEAHKLIQKYRPEVESLELQRPIRRLFHFLLVMVNPNRQS
;
A
#
# COMPACT_ATOMS: atom_id res chain seq x y z
N MET A 1 23.47 -29.20 -52.30
CA MET A 1 23.34 -27.86 -51.67
C MET A 1 21.87 -27.62 -51.42
N GLY A 2 21.40 -27.93 -50.24
CA GLY A 2 20.01 -27.69 -49.85
C GLY A 2 19.92 -26.34 -49.17
N GLU A 3 19.27 -25.37 -49.77
CA GLU A 3 18.93 -24.11 -49.15
C GLU A 3 17.88 -24.38 -48.09
N THR A 4 18.29 -24.30 -46.82
CA THR A 4 17.38 -24.19 -45.68
C THR A 4 16.78 -22.77 -45.71
N GLY A 5 15.71 -22.61 -46.49
CA GLY A 5 14.90 -21.39 -46.45
C GLY A 5 14.36 -21.20 -45.06
N GLY A 6 14.98 -20.33 -44.28
CA GLY A 6 14.44 -19.82 -43.03
C GLY A 6 13.13 -19.08 -43.37
N HIS A 7 12.00 -19.73 -43.07
CA HIS A 7 10.70 -19.03 -43.14
C HIS A 7 10.69 -17.91 -42.13
N GLY A 8 11.04 -16.68 -42.60
CA GLY A 8 10.92 -15.47 -41.80
C GLY A 8 9.49 -15.36 -41.32
N VAL A 9 9.31 -15.08 -40.03
CA VAL A 9 7.98 -14.88 -39.44
C VAL A 9 7.28 -13.73 -40.12
N GLU A 10 6.15 -13.99 -40.77
CA GLU A 10 5.37 -13.00 -41.51
C GLU A 10 4.78 -11.96 -40.54
N ARG A 11 5.02 -10.66 -40.83
CA ARG A 11 4.54 -9.54 -40.05
C ARG A 11 3.58 -8.65 -40.81
N CYS A 12 2.59 -8.11 -40.12
CA CYS A 12 1.62 -7.18 -40.67
C CYS A 12 2.24 -5.78 -40.81
N LYS A 13 2.88 -5.51 -41.96
CA LYS A 13 3.50 -4.20 -42.24
C LYS A 13 2.53 -3.04 -42.06
N SER A 14 3.02 -1.94 -41.52
CA SER A 14 2.26 -0.69 -41.26
C SER A 14 1.06 -0.86 -40.30
N LYS A 15 0.92 -1.99 -39.62
CA LYS A 15 -0.14 -2.18 -38.61
C LYS A 15 0.41 -1.90 -37.22
N ARG A 16 -0.36 -1.12 -36.47
CA ARG A 16 -0.13 -0.83 -35.06
C ARG A 16 -1.38 -1.18 -34.28
N VAL A 17 -1.23 -1.97 -33.21
CA VAL A 17 -2.33 -2.31 -32.30
C VAL A 17 -1.91 -1.94 -30.88
N ILE A 18 -2.79 -1.29 -30.15
CA ILE A 18 -2.58 -0.87 -28.78
C ILE A 18 -3.53 -1.66 -27.88
N LYS A 19 -3.01 -2.22 -26.79
CA LYS A 19 -3.76 -2.87 -25.73
C LYS A 19 -3.52 -2.15 -24.41
N ALA A 20 -4.58 -1.51 -23.93
CA ALA A 20 -4.55 -0.83 -22.64
C ALA A 20 -4.66 -1.86 -21.51
N ILE A 21 -3.76 -1.75 -20.54
CA ILE A 21 -3.70 -2.61 -19.36
C ILE A 21 -3.68 -1.79 -18.08
N VAL A 22 -4.06 -2.43 -17.00
CA VAL A 22 -3.85 -1.94 -15.63
C VAL A 22 -3.06 -3.00 -14.89
N TYR A 23 -2.00 -2.58 -14.24
CA TYR A 23 -1.26 -3.42 -13.31
C TYR A 23 -1.08 -2.68 -11.98
N GLY A 24 -0.94 -3.44 -10.92
CA GLY A 24 -0.83 -2.84 -9.59
C GLY A 24 -1.02 -3.85 -8.48
N ASN A 25 -1.30 -3.33 -7.29
CA ASN A 25 -1.68 -4.17 -6.17
C ASN A 25 -2.83 -3.59 -5.34
N THR A 26 -3.54 -4.49 -4.69
CA THR A 26 -4.37 -4.16 -3.54
C THR A 26 -3.76 -4.76 -2.29
N ALA A 27 -3.98 -4.13 -1.13
CA ALA A 27 -3.55 -4.66 0.16
C ALA A 27 -4.56 -4.35 1.26
N SER A 28 -4.63 -5.22 2.26
CA SER A 28 -5.45 -5.02 3.46
C SER A 28 -4.69 -5.45 4.70
N TYR A 29 -4.82 -4.67 5.78
CA TYR A 29 -4.28 -5.04 7.07
C TYR A 29 -5.04 -6.24 7.66
N LEU A 30 -4.30 -7.21 8.21
CA LEU A 30 -4.86 -8.46 8.76
C LEU A 30 -5.48 -8.29 10.17
N GLY A 31 -5.40 -7.09 10.74
CA GLY A 31 -5.88 -6.83 12.11
C GLY A 31 -4.95 -7.32 13.20
N LYS A 32 -4.00 -8.18 12.88
CA LYS A 32 -2.99 -8.73 13.79
C LYS A 32 -1.72 -9.08 13.03
N LYS A 33 -0.63 -9.19 13.76
CA LYS A 33 0.64 -9.73 13.26
C LYS A 33 0.58 -11.27 13.30
N LEU A 34 0.95 -11.92 12.21
CA LEU A 34 1.05 -13.37 12.12
C LEU A 34 2.35 -13.87 12.77
N GLU A 35 2.49 -15.19 12.96
CA GLU A 35 3.69 -15.82 13.52
C GLU A 35 4.97 -15.55 12.71
N ASN A 36 4.83 -15.35 11.40
CA ASN A 36 5.91 -14.98 10.48
C ASN A 36 6.13 -13.48 10.32
N ASP A 37 5.63 -12.67 11.27
CA ASP A 37 5.70 -11.21 11.30
C ASP A 37 4.90 -10.49 10.21
N HIS A 38 4.15 -11.19 9.38
CA HIS A 38 3.33 -10.59 8.33
C HIS A 38 2.13 -9.85 8.92
N THR A 39 1.85 -8.67 8.38
CA THR A 39 0.80 -7.75 8.86
C THR A 39 -0.28 -7.48 7.83
N HIS A 40 0.03 -7.66 6.55
CA HIS A 40 -0.86 -7.38 5.43
C HIS A 40 -1.02 -8.59 4.52
N GLU A 41 -2.22 -8.75 3.97
CA GLU A 41 -2.48 -9.55 2.78
C GLU A 41 -2.51 -8.61 1.58
N TRP A 42 -1.86 -8.99 0.49
CA TRP A 42 -1.80 -8.21 -0.73
C TRP A 42 -1.95 -9.09 -1.97
N THR A 43 -2.48 -8.48 -3.02
CA THR A 43 -2.63 -9.12 -4.34
C THR A 43 -2.05 -8.21 -5.40
N VAL A 44 -1.03 -8.68 -6.11
CA VAL A 44 -0.48 -8.03 -7.30
C VAL A 44 -1.12 -8.63 -8.54
N PHE A 45 -1.44 -7.81 -9.54
CA PHE A 45 -2.20 -8.24 -10.71
C PHE A 45 -1.86 -7.49 -11.99
N VAL A 46 -2.26 -8.10 -13.12
CA VAL A 46 -2.35 -7.46 -14.44
C VAL A 46 -3.73 -7.79 -15.01
N ARG A 47 -4.42 -6.76 -15.51
CA ARG A 47 -5.74 -6.91 -16.15
C ARG A 47 -5.88 -5.99 -17.33
N PRO A 48 -6.73 -6.30 -18.33
CA PRO A 48 -7.08 -5.35 -19.36
C PRO A 48 -7.79 -4.13 -18.78
N TYR A 49 -7.53 -2.96 -19.34
CA TYR A 49 -8.28 -1.76 -18.97
C TYR A 49 -9.72 -1.83 -19.50
N HIS A 50 -9.90 -2.34 -20.71
CA HIS A 50 -11.21 -2.61 -21.29
C HIS A 50 -11.69 -4.02 -20.88
N ASN A 51 -13.00 -4.23 -20.93
CA ASN A 51 -13.60 -5.53 -20.60
C ASN A 51 -13.39 -6.52 -21.77
N GLU A 52 -12.17 -6.93 -21.98
CA GLU A 52 -11.76 -7.91 -22.99
C GLU A 52 -11.12 -9.14 -22.30
N ASP A 53 -11.13 -10.27 -23.01
CA ASP A 53 -10.51 -11.49 -22.51
C ASP A 53 -8.99 -11.45 -22.72
N PRO A 54 -8.18 -11.30 -21.67
CA PRO A 54 -6.73 -11.21 -21.80
C PRO A 54 -6.08 -12.52 -22.26
N ALA A 55 -6.72 -13.67 -22.07
CA ALA A 55 -6.19 -14.97 -22.48
C ALA A 55 -6.05 -15.09 -24.01
N LYS A 56 -6.75 -14.24 -24.77
CA LYS A 56 -6.64 -14.23 -26.23
C LYS A 56 -5.31 -13.70 -26.75
N PHE A 57 -4.62 -12.84 -26.00
CA PHE A 57 -3.35 -12.26 -26.41
C PHE A 57 -2.20 -12.46 -25.39
N ILE A 58 -2.52 -12.67 -24.10
CA ILE A 58 -1.54 -12.99 -23.06
C ILE A 58 -1.54 -14.51 -22.82
N ARG A 59 -0.39 -15.15 -22.97
CA ARG A 59 -0.22 -16.56 -22.68
C ARG A 59 0.01 -16.82 -21.19
N LYS A 60 0.85 -16.01 -20.56
CA LYS A 60 1.15 -16.10 -19.14
C LYS A 60 1.75 -14.80 -18.62
N VAL A 61 1.66 -14.59 -17.32
CA VAL A 61 2.32 -13.51 -16.60
C VAL A 61 3.21 -14.10 -15.53
N GLN A 62 4.44 -13.62 -15.46
CA GLN A 62 5.42 -13.99 -14.44
C GLN A 62 5.61 -12.80 -13.50
N PHE A 63 5.39 -13.03 -12.22
CA PHE A 63 5.66 -12.07 -11.15
C PHE A 63 6.92 -12.50 -10.41
N LYS A 64 7.95 -11.66 -10.39
CA LYS A 64 9.11 -11.85 -9.54
C LYS A 64 8.96 -11.01 -8.28
N LEU A 65 8.72 -11.68 -7.16
CA LEU A 65 8.62 -11.10 -5.82
C LEU A 65 10.02 -10.90 -5.22
N HIS A 66 10.08 -10.32 -4.03
CA HIS A 66 11.31 -10.22 -3.26
C HIS A 66 11.87 -11.61 -2.93
N ASP A 67 13.18 -11.74 -2.89
CA ASP A 67 13.87 -13.03 -2.72
C ASP A 67 13.64 -13.68 -1.34
N SER A 68 13.08 -12.94 -0.37
CA SER A 68 12.67 -13.50 0.93
C SER A 68 11.45 -14.43 0.85
N TYR A 69 10.66 -14.36 -0.22
CA TYR A 69 9.52 -15.26 -0.41
C TYR A 69 9.97 -16.63 -0.90
N ALA A 70 9.38 -17.69 -0.36
CA ALA A 70 9.54 -19.01 -0.90
C ALA A 70 9.05 -19.03 -2.36
N ASN A 71 9.88 -19.50 -3.30
CA ASN A 71 9.60 -19.47 -4.73
C ASN A 71 9.23 -18.05 -5.22
N PRO A 72 10.15 -17.08 -5.20
CA PRO A 72 9.84 -15.69 -5.51
C PRO A 72 9.35 -15.46 -6.94
N THR A 73 9.60 -16.40 -7.84
CA THR A 73 9.09 -16.36 -9.21
C THR A 73 7.78 -17.12 -9.32
N ARG A 74 6.69 -16.37 -9.52
CA ARG A 74 5.35 -16.93 -9.67
C ARG A 74 4.90 -16.80 -11.11
N VAL A 75 4.41 -17.88 -11.70
CA VAL A 75 3.92 -17.94 -13.09
C VAL A 75 2.45 -18.24 -13.08
N VAL A 76 1.65 -17.36 -13.69
CA VAL A 76 0.19 -17.50 -13.82
C VAL A 76 -0.11 -17.66 -15.32
N GLU A 77 -0.67 -18.80 -15.71
CA GLU A 77 -0.90 -19.16 -17.14
C GLU A 77 -2.34 -18.93 -17.59
N LYS A 78 -3.25 -18.60 -16.69
CA LYS A 78 -4.67 -18.33 -16.99
C LYS A 78 -5.14 -17.13 -16.17
N PRO A 79 -6.06 -16.31 -16.74
CA PRO A 79 -6.67 -15.24 -15.98
C PRO A 79 -7.54 -15.77 -14.82
N PRO A 80 -7.66 -15.02 -13.71
CA PRO A 80 -7.05 -13.72 -13.49
C PRO A 80 -5.53 -13.83 -13.28
N TYR A 81 -4.77 -12.95 -13.95
CA TYR A 81 -3.32 -12.90 -13.79
C TYR A 81 -2.96 -12.14 -12.53
N GLU A 82 -3.00 -12.83 -11.41
CA GLU A 82 -2.77 -12.26 -10.08
C GLU A 82 -2.06 -13.24 -9.14
N VAL A 83 -1.38 -12.69 -8.14
CA VAL A 83 -0.71 -13.44 -7.08
C VAL A 83 -1.07 -12.78 -5.76
N THR A 84 -1.60 -13.58 -4.83
CA THR A 84 -1.92 -13.15 -3.46
C THR A 84 -0.92 -13.76 -2.49
N GLU A 85 -0.37 -12.94 -1.61
CA GLU A 85 0.55 -13.31 -0.56
C GLU A 85 0.35 -12.43 0.68
N THR A 86 1.03 -12.77 1.76
CA THR A 86 1.10 -11.93 2.94
C THR A 86 2.50 -11.33 3.10
N GLY A 87 2.62 -10.21 3.80
CA GLY A 87 3.91 -9.55 4.03
C GLY A 87 3.82 -8.41 5.03
N TRP A 88 4.98 -7.81 5.32
CA TRP A 88 5.10 -6.66 6.22
C TRP A 88 5.77 -5.44 5.56
N GLY A 89 6.38 -5.61 4.40
CA GLY A 89 7.18 -4.57 3.72
C GLY A 89 6.76 -4.32 2.29
N GLU A 90 7.06 -3.13 1.81
CA GLU A 90 6.89 -2.69 0.43
C GLU A 90 8.18 -3.00 -0.37
N PHE A 91 8.05 -3.48 -1.59
CA PHE A 91 9.16 -3.84 -2.47
C PHE A 91 8.77 -3.74 -3.94
N GLU A 92 9.76 -3.77 -4.83
CA GLU A 92 9.53 -3.79 -6.27
C GLU A 92 9.20 -5.19 -6.76
N VAL A 93 8.08 -5.33 -7.47
CA VAL A 93 7.66 -6.54 -8.18
C VAL A 93 7.94 -6.37 -9.65
N GLN A 94 8.72 -7.30 -10.24
CA GLN A 94 8.91 -7.34 -11.68
C GLN A 94 7.78 -8.18 -12.31
N ILE A 95 7.04 -7.59 -13.23
CA ILE A 95 5.91 -8.21 -13.93
C ILE A 95 6.30 -8.44 -15.38
N ARG A 96 6.44 -9.70 -15.79
CA ARG A 96 6.81 -10.05 -17.15
C ARG A 96 5.64 -10.73 -17.87
N ILE A 97 5.18 -10.09 -18.95
CA ILE A 97 4.01 -10.52 -19.73
C ILE A 97 4.50 -11.24 -20.98
N TYR A 98 4.03 -12.45 -21.17
CA TYR A 98 4.33 -13.30 -22.33
C TYR A 98 3.09 -13.42 -23.20
N PHE A 99 3.26 -13.25 -24.51
CA PHE A 99 2.18 -13.27 -25.47
C PHE A 99 1.89 -14.67 -25.98
N VAL A 100 0.70 -14.86 -26.59
CA VAL A 100 0.30 -16.14 -27.20
C VAL A 100 1.20 -16.53 -28.34
N ASP A 101 1.70 -15.55 -29.10
CA ASP A 101 2.72 -15.78 -30.13
C ASP A 101 4.12 -15.69 -29.52
N VAL A 102 4.88 -16.77 -29.61
CA VAL A 102 6.25 -16.87 -29.09
C VAL A 102 7.25 -15.98 -29.84
N ASN A 103 6.91 -15.56 -31.06
CA ASN A 103 7.74 -14.66 -31.86
C ASN A 103 7.62 -13.20 -31.41
N GLU A 104 6.64 -12.86 -30.58
CA GLU A 104 6.55 -11.56 -29.95
C GLU A 104 7.34 -11.55 -28.65
N LYS A 105 8.20 -10.56 -28.51
CA LYS A 105 9.05 -10.45 -27.32
C LYS A 105 8.19 -10.13 -26.08
N PRO A 106 8.43 -10.81 -24.95
CA PRO A 106 7.75 -10.47 -23.71
C PRO A 106 8.14 -9.05 -23.27
N ILE A 107 7.22 -8.39 -22.62
CA ILE A 107 7.44 -7.08 -22.00
C ILE A 107 7.62 -7.23 -20.49
N THR A 108 8.27 -6.26 -19.89
CA THR A 108 8.48 -6.20 -18.44
C THR A 108 8.02 -4.85 -17.92
N ALA A 109 7.16 -4.87 -16.91
CA ALA A 109 6.79 -3.73 -16.11
C ALA A 109 7.33 -3.89 -14.68
N PHE A 110 7.55 -2.79 -13.99
CA PHE A 110 7.98 -2.76 -12.60
C PHE A 110 6.91 -2.07 -11.78
N HIS A 111 6.49 -2.74 -10.72
CA HIS A 111 5.49 -2.22 -9.80
C HIS A 111 6.05 -2.20 -8.37
N TYR A 112 6.02 -1.02 -7.74
CA TYR A 112 6.38 -0.93 -6.33
C TYR A 112 5.15 -1.24 -5.49
N LEU A 113 5.15 -2.41 -4.85
CA LEU A 113 4.07 -2.91 -4.00
C LEU A 113 3.81 -1.92 -2.87
N ARG A 114 2.55 -1.55 -2.66
CA ARG A 114 2.12 -0.58 -1.65
C ARG A 114 1.24 -1.21 -0.60
N LEU A 115 1.61 -1.01 0.68
CA LEU A 115 0.88 -1.51 1.84
C LEU A 115 0.35 -0.36 2.73
N PHE A 116 1.03 0.79 2.72
CA PHE A 116 0.80 1.89 3.68
C PHE A 116 0.27 3.17 3.04
N HIS A 117 -0.31 3.08 1.85
CA HIS A 117 -0.96 4.20 1.18
C HIS A 117 -2.32 4.55 1.80
N PRO A 118 -2.88 5.74 1.48
CA PRO A 118 -4.25 6.06 1.87
C PRO A 118 -5.22 4.98 1.44
N GLN A 119 -6.05 4.54 2.39
CA GLN A 119 -7.00 3.46 2.15
C GLN A 119 -8.24 3.95 1.43
N ALA A 120 -8.73 3.14 0.50
CA ALA A 120 -10.04 3.30 -0.10
C ALA A 120 -11.03 2.36 0.58
N THR A 121 -12.26 2.82 0.76
CA THR A 121 -13.33 1.98 1.31
C THR A 121 -14.11 1.32 0.16
N LEU A 122 -14.12 0.01 0.14
CA LEU A 122 -14.93 -0.76 -0.79
C LEU A 122 -16.44 -0.63 -0.44
N PRO A 123 -17.35 -0.93 -1.40
CA PRO A 123 -18.79 -0.90 -1.13
C PRO A 123 -19.25 -1.79 0.04
N ASN A 124 -18.51 -2.85 0.35
CA ASN A 124 -18.74 -3.73 1.48
C ASN A 124 -18.20 -3.21 2.83
N GLY A 125 -17.66 -1.97 2.86
CA GLY A 125 -17.07 -1.36 4.04
C GLY A 125 -15.64 -1.78 4.35
N LYS A 126 -15.04 -2.72 3.60
CA LYS A 126 -13.63 -3.12 3.80
C LYS A 126 -12.71 -2.00 3.33
N MET A 127 -11.76 -1.63 4.16
CA MET A 127 -10.70 -0.68 3.81
C MET A 127 -9.56 -1.43 3.15
N ILE A 128 -9.13 -0.94 1.98
CA ILE A 128 -8.00 -1.48 1.23
C ILE A 128 -7.07 -0.36 0.77
N VAL A 129 -5.79 -0.68 0.66
CA VAL A 129 -4.85 0.10 -0.14
C VAL A 129 -4.97 -0.38 -1.58
N ALA A 130 -5.08 0.54 -2.54
CA ALA A 130 -5.05 0.23 -3.96
C ALA A 130 -4.02 1.13 -4.66
N ALA A 131 -3.06 0.52 -5.31
CA ALA A 131 -2.04 1.19 -6.11
C ALA A 131 -2.06 0.60 -7.51
N GLU A 132 -2.70 1.30 -8.44
CA GLU A 132 -2.96 0.83 -9.80
C GLU A 132 -2.38 1.84 -10.80
N TYR A 133 -1.80 1.31 -11.88
CA TYR A 133 -1.22 2.08 -12.96
C TYR A 133 -1.82 1.65 -14.29
N TYR A 134 -2.26 2.64 -15.07
CA TYR A 134 -2.65 2.46 -16.47
C TYR A 134 -1.40 2.50 -17.34
N ASP A 135 -1.32 1.58 -18.31
CA ASP A 135 -0.27 1.56 -19.32
C ASP A 135 -0.78 0.98 -20.63
N GLU A 136 -0.02 1.13 -21.70
CA GLU A 136 -0.38 0.69 -23.03
C GLU A 136 0.70 -0.22 -23.63
N ILE A 137 0.31 -1.43 -24.02
CA ILE A 137 1.16 -2.32 -24.81
C ILE A 137 1.00 -1.98 -26.26
N VAL A 138 2.06 -1.50 -26.90
CA VAL A 138 2.08 -1.15 -28.31
C VAL A 138 2.71 -2.26 -29.13
N PHE A 139 1.92 -2.90 -29.98
CA PHE A 139 2.38 -3.89 -30.94
C PHE A 139 2.60 -3.19 -32.29
N GLN A 140 3.86 -2.96 -32.62
CA GLN A 140 4.27 -2.39 -33.91
C GLN A 140 4.57 -3.51 -34.88
N GLU A 141 3.86 -3.56 -36.01
CA GLU A 141 3.99 -4.60 -37.02
C GLU A 141 3.98 -6.02 -36.43
N PRO A 142 2.91 -6.37 -35.68
CA PRO A 142 2.82 -7.69 -35.06
C PRO A 142 2.87 -8.81 -36.11
N THR A 143 3.23 -10.01 -35.68
CA THR A 143 3.08 -11.18 -36.55
C THR A 143 1.62 -11.36 -36.97
N VAL A 144 1.37 -12.03 -38.09
CA VAL A 144 0.00 -12.32 -38.57
C VAL A 144 -0.80 -13.07 -37.49
N THR A 145 -0.18 -14.02 -36.82
CA THR A 145 -0.80 -14.77 -35.70
C THR A 145 -1.17 -13.85 -34.54
N MET A 146 -0.24 -13.01 -34.10
CA MET A 146 -0.49 -12.07 -33.01
C MET A 146 -1.54 -11.04 -33.40
N TYR A 147 -1.49 -10.51 -34.61
CA TYR A 147 -2.47 -9.54 -35.09
C TYR A 147 -3.90 -10.10 -35.02
N LYS A 148 -4.12 -11.35 -35.50
CA LYS A 148 -5.42 -12.01 -35.38
C LYS A 148 -5.89 -12.15 -33.93
N ALA A 149 -4.98 -12.51 -33.02
CA ALA A 149 -5.26 -12.63 -31.60
C ALA A 149 -5.67 -11.29 -30.98
N LEU A 150 -4.95 -10.22 -31.34
CA LEU A 150 -5.22 -8.86 -30.83
C LEU A 150 -6.56 -8.31 -31.29
N VAL A 151 -6.87 -8.43 -32.59
CA VAL A 151 -8.16 -7.97 -33.16
C VAL A 151 -9.32 -8.82 -32.66
N GLY A 152 -9.12 -10.14 -32.55
CA GLY A 152 -10.15 -11.06 -32.04
C GLY A 152 -10.45 -10.94 -30.54
N SER A 153 -9.60 -10.20 -29.80
CA SER A 153 -9.81 -9.97 -28.38
C SER A 153 -10.65 -8.72 -28.07
N GLU A 154 -10.99 -7.91 -29.08
CA GLU A 154 -11.82 -6.72 -28.87
C GLU A 154 -13.16 -7.11 -28.26
N GLY A 155 -13.25 -6.90 -26.97
CA GLY A 155 -14.48 -7.01 -26.21
C GLY A 155 -15.34 -5.74 -26.36
N ARG A 156 -16.50 -5.73 -25.71
CA ARG A 156 -17.30 -4.52 -25.58
C ARG A 156 -16.43 -3.44 -24.91
N LYS A 157 -16.14 -2.36 -25.64
CA LYS A 157 -15.45 -1.21 -25.05
C LYS A 157 -16.21 -0.82 -23.78
N CYS A 158 -15.50 -0.77 -22.67
CA CYS A 158 -16.11 -0.35 -21.42
C CYS A 158 -16.60 1.09 -21.58
N ASP A 159 -17.81 1.38 -21.07
CA ASP A 159 -18.31 2.76 -21.07
C ASP A 159 -17.35 3.61 -20.24
N PRO A 160 -16.68 4.62 -20.81
CA PRO A 160 -15.77 5.48 -20.08
C PRO A 160 -16.40 6.10 -18.85
N LYS A 161 -17.72 6.35 -18.84
CA LYS A 161 -18.47 6.88 -17.72
C LYS A 161 -18.35 6.03 -16.45
N ARG A 162 -18.10 4.72 -16.61
CA ARG A 162 -17.89 3.81 -15.47
C ARG A 162 -16.66 4.20 -14.61
N PHE A 163 -15.70 4.89 -15.21
CA PHE A 163 -14.45 5.31 -14.57
C PHE A 163 -14.44 6.80 -14.22
N TYR A 164 -15.52 7.53 -14.51
CA TYR A 164 -15.60 8.92 -14.12
C TYR A 164 -15.77 9.02 -12.61
N THR A 165 -14.83 9.72 -12.01
CA THR A 165 -14.93 10.08 -10.61
C THR A 165 -16.02 11.14 -10.45
N ASP A 166 -17.02 10.87 -9.64
CA ASP A 166 -17.97 11.89 -9.23
C ASP A 166 -17.29 12.86 -8.26
N PHE A 167 -16.64 13.88 -8.82
CA PHE A 167 -15.94 14.89 -8.05
C PHE A 167 -16.86 15.67 -7.11
N VAL A 168 -18.15 15.80 -7.42
CA VAL A 168 -19.13 16.46 -6.56
C VAL A 168 -19.31 15.65 -5.28
N HIS A 169 -19.51 14.35 -5.41
CA HIS A 169 -19.63 13.43 -4.28
C HIS A 169 -18.34 13.36 -3.45
N VAL A 170 -17.19 13.21 -4.11
CA VAL A 170 -15.87 13.17 -3.44
C VAL A 170 -15.64 14.47 -2.67
N ARG A 171 -15.90 15.65 -3.28
CA ARG A 171 -15.77 16.94 -2.61
C ARG A 171 -16.67 17.06 -1.37
N LYS A 172 -17.94 16.67 -1.49
CA LYS A 172 -18.88 16.70 -0.37
C LYS A 172 -18.39 15.86 0.80
N ARG A 173 -18.03 14.61 0.52
CA ARG A 173 -17.48 13.66 1.52
C ARG A 173 -16.21 14.20 2.18
N THR A 174 -15.30 14.76 1.40
CA THR A 174 -14.04 15.33 1.93
C THR A 174 -14.32 16.51 2.84
N LEU A 175 -15.25 17.40 2.47
CA LEU A 175 -15.64 18.52 3.31
C LEU A 175 -16.29 18.06 4.61
N GLU A 176 -17.15 17.06 4.59
CA GLU A 176 -17.74 16.45 5.77
C GLU A 176 -16.67 15.87 6.71
N MET A 177 -15.70 15.13 6.16
CA MET A 177 -14.59 14.58 6.94
C MET A 177 -13.74 15.68 7.59
N ILE A 178 -13.40 16.74 6.86
CA ILE A 178 -12.63 17.87 7.39
C ILE A 178 -13.43 18.60 8.50
N THR A 179 -14.73 18.79 8.29
CA THR A 179 -15.59 19.46 9.28
C THR A 179 -15.68 18.66 10.58
N ASN A 180 -15.84 17.33 10.47
CA ASN A 180 -15.88 16.44 11.63
C ASN A 180 -14.56 16.46 12.38
N ALA A 181 -13.43 16.31 11.66
CA ALA A 181 -12.10 16.36 12.27
C ALA A 181 -11.84 17.69 12.98
N ARG A 182 -12.25 18.85 12.39
CA ARG A 182 -12.13 20.14 13.06
C ARG A 182 -12.97 20.23 14.35
N THR A 183 -14.15 19.63 14.34
CA THR A 183 -15.02 19.60 15.50
C THR A 183 -14.43 18.76 16.63
N GLU A 184 -13.88 17.59 16.30
CA GLU A 184 -13.21 16.70 17.27
C GLU A 184 -11.97 17.35 17.87
N ILE A 185 -11.10 17.91 17.02
CA ILE A 185 -9.90 18.65 17.46
C ILE A 185 -10.30 19.86 18.34
N GLY A 186 -11.37 20.57 17.98
CA GLY A 186 -11.88 21.67 18.80
C GLY A 186 -12.26 21.22 20.22
N LYS A 187 -12.97 20.12 20.35
CA LYS A 187 -13.32 19.53 21.65
C LYS A 187 -12.09 19.14 22.46
N GLU A 188 -11.14 18.44 21.81
CA GLU A 188 -9.90 18.01 22.48
C GLU A 188 -9.07 19.21 22.97
N ILE A 189 -9.02 20.31 22.20
CA ILE A 189 -8.35 21.54 22.61
C ILE A 189 -9.04 22.14 23.86
N ASP A 190 -10.37 22.16 23.90
CA ASP A 190 -11.10 22.71 25.04
C ASP A 190 -10.91 21.84 26.30
N ASP A 191 -10.96 20.52 26.17
CA ASP A 191 -10.70 19.57 27.25
C ASP A 191 -9.25 19.71 27.81
N LEU A 192 -8.27 19.85 26.92
CA LEU A 192 -6.87 20.08 27.30
C LEU A 192 -6.69 21.43 28.01
N ARG A 193 -7.38 22.49 27.55
CA ARG A 193 -7.36 23.81 28.22
C ARG A 193 -7.92 23.75 29.62
N ASP A 194 -9.00 23.01 29.82
CA ASP A 194 -9.63 22.88 31.14
C ASP A 194 -8.75 22.03 32.07
N SER A 195 -8.17 20.94 31.57
CA SER A 195 -7.18 20.14 32.30
C SER A 195 -5.95 20.97 32.72
N LEU A 196 -5.47 21.84 31.81
CA LEU A 196 -4.36 22.75 32.12
C LEU A 196 -4.73 23.76 33.21
N LYS A 197 -5.95 24.33 33.19
CA LYS A 197 -6.44 25.23 34.24
C LYS A 197 -6.53 24.57 35.60
N GLU A 198 -7.00 23.31 35.64
CA GLU A 198 -7.06 22.52 36.88
C GLU A 198 -5.66 22.19 37.41
N ALA A 199 -4.76 21.75 36.54
CA ALA A 199 -3.37 21.50 36.92
C ALA A 199 -2.72 22.77 37.47
N HIS A 200 -2.96 23.93 36.85
CA HIS A 200 -2.43 25.21 37.33
C HIS A 200 -2.98 25.58 38.74
N LYS A 201 -4.29 25.38 38.98
CA LYS A 201 -4.87 25.56 40.32
C LYS A 201 -4.25 24.67 41.37
N LEU A 202 -4.01 23.40 41.02
CA LEU A 202 -3.33 22.45 41.94
C LEU A 202 -1.89 22.88 42.23
N ILE A 203 -1.15 23.30 41.23
CA ILE A 203 0.22 23.83 41.42
C ILE A 203 0.18 25.05 42.35
N GLN A 204 -0.70 26.02 42.14
CA GLN A 204 -0.82 27.17 42.99
C GLN A 204 -1.18 26.80 44.43
N LYS A 205 -2.06 25.81 44.62
CA LYS A 205 -2.49 25.34 45.94
C LYS A 205 -1.35 24.67 46.71
N TYR A 206 -0.54 23.81 46.06
CA TYR A 206 0.49 23.02 46.74
C TYR A 206 1.88 23.66 46.73
N ARG A 207 2.10 24.69 45.90
CA ARG A 207 3.38 25.41 45.83
C ARG A 207 3.93 25.82 47.22
N PRO A 208 3.14 26.53 48.07
CA PRO A 208 3.63 26.99 49.41
C PRO A 208 3.98 25.79 50.30
N GLU A 209 3.25 24.68 50.22
CA GLU A 209 3.52 23.48 50.98
C GLU A 209 4.83 22.80 50.54
N VAL A 210 5.08 22.71 49.24
CA VAL A 210 6.34 22.18 48.69
C VAL A 210 7.51 23.09 49.08
N GLU A 211 7.39 24.40 48.96
CA GLU A 211 8.41 25.35 49.36
C GLU A 211 8.73 25.24 50.86
N SER A 212 7.70 25.07 51.70
CA SER A 212 7.89 24.85 53.17
C SER A 212 8.64 23.54 53.45
N LEU A 213 8.30 22.45 52.72
CA LEU A 213 8.98 21.16 52.88
C LEU A 213 10.43 21.20 52.38
N GLU A 214 10.69 21.95 51.34
CA GLU A 214 12.05 22.13 50.79
C GLU A 214 12.94 22.95 51.78
N LEU A 215 12.40 23.98 52.39
CA LEU A 215 13.10 24.73 53.44
C LEU A 215 13.42 23.89 54.67
N GLN A 216 12.59 22.89 55.01
CA GLN A 216 12.83 21.99 56.12
C GLN A 216 13.85 20.86 55.83
N ARG A 217 14.11 20.57 54.55
CA ARG A 217 15.07 19.52 54.15
C ARG A 217 16.51 19.74 54.69
N PRO A 218 17.12 20.92 54.63
CA PRO A 218 18.45 21.14 55.19
C PRO A 218 18.44 21.01 56.75
N ILE A 219 17.38 21.48 57.39
CA ILE A 219 17.24 21.40 58.87
C ILE A 219 17.10 19.93 59.30
N ARG A 220 16.31 19.09 58.61
CA ARG A 220 16.22 17.65 58.88
C ARG A 220 17.53 16.92 58.64
N ARG A 221 18.31 17.29 57.63
CA ARG A 221 19.65 16.75 57.38
C ARG A 221 20.63 17.14 58.47
N LEU A 222 20.60 18.38 58.94
CA LEU A 222 21.42 18.85 60.06
C LEU A 222 21.05 18.16 61.39
N PHE A 223 19.74 18.01 61.65
CA PHE A 223 19.27 17.27 62.84
C PHE A 223 19.67 15.80 62.81
N HIS A 224 19.55 15.14 61.64
CA HIS A 224 19.98 13.75 61.48
C HIS A 224 21.50 13.61 61.66
N PHE A 225 22.28 14.54 61.12
CA PHE A 225 23.72 14.58 61.27
C PHE A 225 24.13 14.80 62.74
N LEU A 226 23.49 15.74 63.47
CA LEU A 226 23.69 16.00 64.84
C LEU A 226 23.29 14.80 65.74
N LEU A 227 22.18 14.12 65.42
CA LEU A 227 21.72 12.94 66.13
C LEU A 227 22.68 11.75 66.01
N VAL A 228 23.30 11.61 64.83
CA VAL A 228 24.35 10.60 64.58
C VAL A 228 25.66 10.94 65.32
N MET A 229 26.02 12.24 65.39
CA MET A 229 27.24 12.68 66.11
C MET A 229 27.11 12.64 67.61
N VAL A 230 25.88 12.85 68.14
CA VAL A 230 25.66 12.83 69.62
C VAL A 230 25.45 11.42 70.21
N ASN A 231 25.17 10.41 69.35
CA ASN A 231 24.97 9.02 69.80
C ASN A 231 25.75 8.04 68.91
N PRO A 232 27.09 7.93 69.09
CA PRO A 232 27.93 7.03 68.26
C PRO A 232 27.71 5.53 68.58
N ASN A 233 26.94 5.18 69.66
CA ASN A 233 26.80 3.81 70.16
C ASN A 233 25.45 3.11 69.79
N ARG A 234 24.73 3.53 68.70
CA ARG A 234 23.54 2.82 68.20
C ARG A 234 23.80 2.20 66.82
N GLN A 235 24.91 1.49 66.72
CA GLN A 235 25.11 0.50 65.63
C GLN A 235 25.62 -0.78 66.38
N SER A 236 24.68 -1.59 66.73
CA SER A 236 24.86 -3.03 66.98
C SER A 236 23.53 -3.70 66.60
#